data_636ec67883c01c2679264d0572bb0519
#
_entry.id   636ec67883c01c2679264d0572bb0519
#
_cell.length_a   1.000
_cell.length_b   1.000
_cell.length_c   1.000
_cell.angle_alpha   90.00
_cell.angle_beta   90.00
_cell.angle_gamma   90.00
#
_symmetry.space_group_name_H-M   'P 1'
#
loop_
_entity.id
_entity.type
_entity.pdbx_description
1 polymer ?
#
loop_
_entity_poly.entity_id
_entity_poly.type
_entity_poly.pdbx_seq_one_letter_code
_entity_poly.pdbx_strand_id
1 'polypeptide(L)'
;QRGHPVGVQLPPLAPHWFTFRRISMKVSVEEIEACKRRLQVEAPENLVQQAWAEAYGRVQRQARLPGFRRGHVPRNLVKLHFADEVRRQVAQRLIPEVYRQALEETQIRPVEEPDFKDVTLEEGSSLRFTAVVEVKPTITLGEYRGLTLQHSPAPVTDEGVEQAVNHLREQQAEFRVVERAADLGDLVIID
;
A
#
# COMPACT_ATOMS: atom_id res chain seq x y z
N GLN A 1 -26.70 -53.31 -19.34
CA GLN A 1 -25.48 -52.62 -19.84
C GLN A 1 -25.34 -51.33 -19.08
N ARG A 2 -24.37 -51.28 -18.14
CA ARG A 2 -24.09 -50.10 -17.33
C ARG A 2 -22.92 -49.35 -17.96
N GLY A 3 -23.18 -48.15 -18.50
CA GLY A 3 -22.15 -47.25 -19.00
C GLY A 3 -21.31 -46.68 -17.86
N HIS A 4 -19.99 -46.86 -17.94
CA HIS A 4 -19.03 -46.23 -17.06
C HIS A 4 -18.85 -44.78 -17.46
N PRO A 5 -18.83 -43.83 -16.51
CA PRO A 5 -18.44 -42.46 -16.83
C PRO A 5 -16.94 -42.40 -17.11
N VAL A 6 -16.58 -41.89 -18.27
CA VAL A 6 -15.22 -41.59 -18.65
C VAL A 6 -14.79 -40.35 -17.85
N GLY A 7 -14.01 -40.54 -16.80
CA GLY A 7 -13.38 -39.47 -16.06
C GLY A 7 -12.24 -38.86 -16.88
N VAL A 8 -12.39 -37.64 -17.33
CA VAL A 8 -11.31 -36.84 -17.90
C VAL A 8 -10.39 -36.41 -16.72
N GLN A 9 -9.28 -37.10 -16.57
CA GLN A 9 -8.20 -36.69 -15.70
C GLN A 9 -7.47 -35.54 -16.37
N LEU A 10 -7.71 -34.33 -15.90
CA LEU A 10 -6.86 -33.17 -16.19
C LEU A 10 -5.51 -33.43 -15.51
N PRO A 11 -4.38 -33.28 -16.22
CA PRO A 11 -3.08 -33.35 -15.59
C PRO A 11 -2.96 -32.22 -14.57
N PRO A 12 -2.27 -32.44 -13.40
CA PRO A 12 -2.04 -31.38 -12.46
C PRO A 12 -1.26 -30.27 -13.14
N LEU A 13 -1.86 -29.10 -13.25
CA LEU A 13 -1.16 -27.87 -13.61
C LEU A 13 -0.11 -27.63 -12.52
N ALA A 14 1.09 -28.14 -12.72
CA ALA A 14 2.23 -27.77 -11.95
C ALA A 14 2.57 -26.32 -12.29
N PRO A 15 2.48 -25.37 -11.35
CA PRO A 15 3.00 -24.03 -11.56
C PRO A 15 4.52 -24.09 -11.46
N HIS A 16 5.18 -24.38 -12.60
CA HIS A 16 6.63 -24.33 -12.69
C HIS A 16 7.03 -22.97 -13.21
N TRP A 17 6.89 -21.97 -12.39
CA TRP A 17 7.57 -20.73 -12.66
C TRP A 17 7.41 -19.82 -11.46
N PHE A 18 8.54 -19.33 -11.08
CA PHE A 18 8.92 -18.64 -9.88
C PHE A 18 9.23 -19.56 -8.69
N THR A 19 10.31 -20.31 -8.86
CA THR A 19 11.17 -20.57 -7.71
C THR A 19 11.72 -19.19 -7.31
N PHE A 20 11.01 -18.43 -6.48
CA PHE A 20 11.59 -17.31 -5.78
C PHE A 20 12.76 -17.89 -4.99
N ARG A 21 13.96 -17.62 -5.47
CA ARG A 21 15.17 -17.87 -4.71
C ARG A 21 14.98 -17.09 -3.44
N ARG A 22 14.69 -17.75 -2.32
CA ARG A 22 14.66 -17.11 -1.02
C ARG A 22 15.99 -16.43 -0.85
N ILE A 23 15.98 -15.10 -0.93
CA ILE A 23 17.17 -14.29 -0.70
C ILE A 23 17.35 -14.33 0.80
N SER A 24 18.53 -14.78 1.25
CA SER A 24 18.88 -14.74 2.67
C SER A 24 19.10 -13.28 3.04
N MET A 25 18.02 -12.60 3.44
CA MET A 25 18.09 -11.23 3.92
C MET A 25 17.98 -11.22 5.45
N LYS A 26 18.43 -10.13 6.08
CA LYS A 26 18.21 -9.91 7.50
C LYS A 26 17.09 -8.88 7.64
N VAL A 27 16.03 -9.28 8.33
CA VAL A 27 14.90 -8.41 8.61
C VAL A 27 14.71 -8.36 10.13
N SER A 28 14.70 -7.17 10.69
CA SER A 28 14.28 -6.93 12.07
C SER A 28 13.02 -6.07 12.10
N VAL A 29 12.10 -6.44 12.98
CA VAL A 29 10.82 -5.74 13.15
C VAL A 29 10.77 -5.18 14.55
N GLU A 30 10.51 -3.89 14.65
CA GLU A 30 10.32 -3.18 15.90
C GLU A 30 8.91 -2.57 15.92
N GLU A 31 8.18 -2.75 17.02
CA GLU A 31 6.87 -2.14 17.22
C GLU A 31 7.06 -0.75 17.84
N ILE A 32 6.65 0.30 17.12
CA ILE A 32 6.75 1.68 17.58
C ILE A 32 5.47 2.09 18.29
N GLU A 33 4.33 1.76 17.69
CA GLU A 33 2.99 2.08 18.16
C GLU A 33 2.06 0.90 17.87
N ALA A 34 0.88 0.90 18.45
CA ALA A 34 -0.11 -0.18 18.27
C ALA A 34 -0.42 -0.50 16.78
N CYS A 35 -0.33 0.52 15.92
CA CYS A 35 -0.60 0.42 14.49
C CYS A 35 0.62 0.67 13.62
N LYS A 36 1.82 0.97 14.19
CA LYS A 36 3.03 1.28 13.40
C LYS A 36 4.16 0.35 13.75
N ARG A 37 4.81 -0.16 12.72
CA ARG A 37 5.99 -1.02 12.82
C ARG A 37 7.12 -0.49 11.99
N ARG A 38 8.33 -0.64 12.52
CA ARG A 38 9.58 -0.32 11.82
C ARG A 38 10.21 -1.62 11.36
N LEU A 39 10.46 -1.72 10.08
CA LEU A 39 11.22 -2.81 9.47
C LEU A 39 12.59 -2.28 9.11
N GLN A 40 13.64 -2.87 9.65
CA GLN A 40 15.01 -2.65 9.20
C GLN A 40 15.40 -3.84 8.33
N VAL A 41 15.74 -3.56 7.10
CA VAL A 41 16.02 -4.58 6.09
C VAL A 41 17.44 -4.43 5.59
N GLU A 42 18.18 -5.54 5.58
CA GLU A 42 19.49 -5.65 4.98
C GLU A 42 19.49 -6.75 3.92
N ALA A 43 19.65 -6.35 2.65
CA ALA A 43 19.78 -7.28 1.54
C ALA A 43 21.25 -7.57 1.24
N PRO A 44 21.61 -8.81 0.89
CA PRO A 44 23.00 -9.21 0.69
C PRO A 44 23.61 -8.57 -0.54
N GLU A 45 24.93 -8.37 -0.50
CA GLU A 45 25.73 -7.75 -1.54
C GLU A 45 25.57 -8.38 -2.92
N ASN A 46 25.46 -9.71 -2.99
CA ASN A 46 25.34 -10.43 -4.27
C ASN A 46 24.09 -10.00 -5.07
N LEU A 47 22.98 -9.73 -4.37
CA LEU A 47 21.75 -9.22 -4.97
C LEU A 47 21.95 -7.80 -5.51
N VAL A 48 22.59 -6.98 -4.71
CA VAL A 48 22.92 -5.60 -5.07
C VAL A 48 23.81 -5.59 -6.31
N GLN A 49 24.86 -6.39 -6.34
CA GLN A 49 25.77 -6.50 -7.49
C GLN A 49 25.06 -6.94 -8.78
N GLN A 50 24.13 -7.90 -8.69
CA GLN A 50 23.32 -8.31 -9.84
C GLN A 50 22.45 -7.17 -10.34
N ALA A 51 21.77 -6.45 -9.44
CA ALA A 51 20.93 -5.32 -9.81
C ALA A 51 21.73 -4.19 -10.49
N TRP A 52 22.93 -3.89 -9.98
CA TRP A 52 23.85 -2.93 -10.60
C TRP A 52 24.31 -3.40 -11.99
N ALA A 53 24.71 -4.66 -12.16
CA ALA A 53 25.13 -5.19 -13.44
C ALA A 53 24.02 -5.10 -14.50
N GLU A 54 22.79 -5.41 -14.13
CA GLU A 54 21.63 -5.29 -15.02
C GLU A 54 21.30 -3.83 -15.35
N ALA A 55 21.37 -2.93 -14.35
CA ALA A 55 21.11 -1.51 -14.57
C ALA A 55 22.13 -0.89 -15.51
N TYR A 56 23.43 -1.18 -15.32
CA TYR A 56 24.48 -0.77 -16.26
C TYR A 56 24.20 -1.29 -17.67
N GLY A 57 23.78 -2.55 -17.83
CA GLY A 57 23.42 -3.10 -19.13
C GLY A 57 22.24 -2.41 -19.79
N ARG A 58 21.24 -1.98 -19.01
CA ARG A 58 20.09 -1.22 -19.52
C ARG A 58 20.50 0.19 -19.95
N VAL A 59 21.19 0.91 -19.06
CA VAL A 59 21.65 2.28 -19.33
C VAL A 59 22.58 2.29 -20.53
N GLN A 60 23.53 1.34 -20.65
CA GLN A 60 24.44 1.23 -21.77
C GLN A 60 23.71 1.11 -23.11
N ARG A 61 22.62 0.34 -23.19
CA ARG A 61 21.81 0.21 -24.42
C ARG A 61 21.09 1.49 -24.81
N GLN A 62 20.77 2.35 -23.84
CA GLN A 62 20.04 3.61 -24.06
C GLN A 62 20.96 4.82 -24.15
N ALA A 63 22.16 4.72 -23.59
CA ALA A 63 23.11 5.82 -23.48
C ALA A 63 23.45 6.41 -24.84
N ARG A 64 23.45 7.74 -24.88
CA ARG A 64 23.91 8.54 -26.03
C ARG A 64 25.04 9.41 -25.54
N LEU A 65 26.25 9.19 -26.07
CA LEU A 65 27.42 9.99 -25.81
C LEU A 65 28.01 10.47 -27.15
N PRO A 66 28.43 11.73 -27.27
CA PRO A 66 29.11 12.21 -28.45
C PRO A 66 30.33 11.34 -28.77
N GLY A 67 30.48 10.95 -30.02
CA GLY A 67 31.56 10.06 -30.46
C GLY A 67 31.27 8.55 -30.35
N PHE A 68 30.15 8.14 -29.80
CA PHE A 68 29.79 6.72 -29.70
C PHE A 68 28.41 6.42 -30.32
N ARG A 69 28.32 5.29 -31.01
CA ARG A 69 27.03 4.78 -31.50
C ARG A 69 26.20 4.33 -30.33
N ARG A 70 24.88 4.57 -30.37
CA ARG A 70 23.90 4.11 -29.32
C ARG A 70 24.08 2.62 -29.02
N GLY A 71 24.20 2.29 -27.74
CA GLY A 71 24.38 0.92 -27.26
C GLY A 71 25.82 0.40 -27.27
N HIS A 72 26.78 1.18 -27.83
CA HIS A 72 28.19 0.81 -27.89
C HIS A 72 29.09 1.69 -27.02
N VAL A 73 28.54 2.38 -26.03
CA VAL A 73 29.29 3.15 -25.04
C VAL A 73 30.06 2.20 -24.12
N PRO A 74 31.39 2.37 -23.95
CA PRO A 74 32.17 1.57 -23.01
C PRO A 74 31.63 1.70 -21.60
N ARG A 75 31.63 0.57 -20.84
CA ARG A 75 31.06 0.50 -19.48
C ARG A 75 31.68 1.52 -18.52
N ASN A 76 32.96 1.81 -18.66
CA ASN A 76 33.66 2.80 -17.83
C ASN A 76 33.10 4.21 -18.02
N LEU A 77 32.74 4.58 -19.27
CA LEU A 77 32.12 5.88 -19.54
C LEU A 77 30.68 5.94 -19.06
N VAL A 78 29.96 4.81 -19.10
CA VAL A 78 28.62 4.73 -18.49
C VAL A 78 28.71 4.93 -16.98
N LYS A 79 29.67 4.33 -16.31
CA LYS A 79 29.93 4.53 -14.87
C LYS A 79 30.24 5.98 -14.52
N LEU A 80 31.00 6.67 -15.39
CA LEU A 80 31.40 8.06 -15.14
C LEU A 80 30.26 9.06 -15.38
N HIS A 81 29.50 8.89 -16.46
CA HIS A 81 28.51 9.90 -16.90
C HIS A 81 27.08 9.60 -16.44
N PHE A 82 26.76 8.36 -16.10
CA PHE A 82 25.40 7.92 -15.78
C PHE A 82 25.30 7.24 -14.40
N ALA A 83 26.25 7.49 -13.49
CA ALA A 83 26.28 6.88 -12.16
C ALA A 83 24.98 7.13 -11.38
N ASP A 84 24.50 8.37 -11.37
CA ASP A 84 23.27 8.74 -10.64
C ASP A 84 22.02 8.13 -11.27
N GLU A 85 21.99 8.04 -12.61
CA GLU A 85 20.89 7.41 -13.33
C GLU A 85 20.81 5.90 -13.03
N VAL A 86 21.98 5.23 -13.06
CA VAL A 86 22.08 3.81 -12.69
C VAL A 86 21.64 3.60 -11.25
N ARG A 87 22.13 4.42 -10.32
CA ARG A 87 21.75 4.35 -8.90
C ARG A 87 20.24 4.49 -8.71
N ARG A 88 19.61 5.48 -9.37
CA ARG A 88 18.15 5.65 -9.32
C ARG A 88 17.40 4.44 -9.85
N GLN A 89 17.82 3.87 -10.98
CA GLN A 89 17.19 2.69 -11.57
C GLN A 89 17.35 1.45 -10.67
N VAL A 90 18.50 1.28 -10.01
CA VAL A 90 18.72 0.20 -9.05
C VAL A 90 17.80 0.39 -7.85
N ALA A 91 17.76 1.58 -7.26
CA ALA A 91 16.91 1.88 -6.12
C ALA A 91 15.42 1.63 -6.42
N GLN A 92 14.92 2.17 -7.54
CA GLN A 92 13.52 2.04 -7.94
C GLN A 92 13.07 0.58 -8.16
N ARG A 93 13.98 -0.30 -8.54
CA ARG A 93 13.66 -1.70 -8.75
C ARG A 93 13.91 -2.56 -7.51
N LEU A 94 15.08 -2.40 -6.89
CA LEU A 94 15.54 -3.29 -5.84
C LEU A 94 14.80 -3.06 -4.51
N ILE A 95 14.55 -1.81 -4.13
CA ILE A 95 13.89 -1.49 -2.86
C ILE A 95 12.49 -2.12 -2.77
N PRO A 96 11.59 -1.95 -3.76
CA PRO A 96 10.26 -2.57 -3.70
C PRO A 96 10.31 -4.11 -3.73
N GLU A 97 11.28 -4.70 -4.42
CA GLU A 97 11.44 -6.15 -4.50
C GLU A 97 11.86 -6.72 -3.14
N VAL A 98 12.89 -6.14 -2.53
CA VAL A 98 13.39 -6.53 -1.21
C VAL A 98 12.34 -6.28 -0.12
N TYR A 99 11.64 -5.15 -0.17
CA TYR A 99 10.57 -4.81 0.75
C TYR A 99 9.43 -5.84 0.70
N ARG A 100 8.99 -6.25 -0.49
CA ARG A 100 7.95 -7.27 -0.65
C ARG A 100 8.36 -8.59 -0.01
N GLN A 101 9.60 -9.03 -0.22
CA GLN A 101 10.10 -10.24 0.39
C GLN A 101 10.20 -10.13 1.91
N ALA A 102 10.61 -8.95 2.44
CA ALA A 102 10.62 -8.69 3.87
C ALA A 102 9.22 -8.79 4.50
N LEU A 103 8.19 -8.30 3.81
CA LEU A 103 6.80 -8.46 4.23
C LEU A 103 6.34 -9.91 4.23
N GLU A 104 6.73 -10.69 3.21
CA GLU A 104 6.42 -12.12 3.12
C GLU A 104 7.09 -12.92 4.25
N GLU A 105 8.34 -12.62 4.58
CA GLU A 105 9.05 -13.28 5.69
C GLU A 105 8.48 -12.93 7.06
N THR A 106 8.09 -11.67 7.26
CA THR A 106 7.54 -11.18 8.55
C THR A 106 6.04 -11.38 8.68
N GLN A 107 5.35 -11.81 7.61
CA GLN A 107 3.89 -11.96 7.56
C GLN A 107 3.13 -10.67 7.89
N ILE A 108 3.77 -9.51 7.70
CA ILE A 108 3.17 -8.20 7.93
C ILE A 108 2.33 -7.81 6.72
N ARG A 109 1.12 -7.33 6.98
CA ARG A 109 0.20 -6.81 5.96
C ARG A 109 0.02 -5.30 6.16
N PRO A 110 0.75 -4.48 5.43
CA PRO A 110 0.60 -3.03 5.52
C PRO A 110 -0.78 -2.60 4.99
N VAL A 111 -1.28 -1.49 5.52
CA VAL A 111 -2.54 -0.87 5.10
C VAL A 111 -2.27 0.21 4.06
N GLU A 112 -1.14 0.90 4.20
CA GLU A 112 -0.72 1.99 3.32
C GLU A 112 0.68 1.75 2.75
N GLU A 113 1.11 2.64 1.84
CA GLU A 113 2.45 2.64 1.31
C GLU A 113 3.48 2.93 2.41
N PRO A 114 4.64 2.24 2.41
CA PRO A 114 5.67 2.43 3.41
C PRO A 114 6.39 3.77 3.26
N ASP A 115 6.78 4.35 4.40
CA ASP A 115 7.73 5.47 4.43
C ASP A 115 9.16 4.92 4.56
N PHE A 116 9.96 5.11 3.50
CA PHE A 116 11.35 4.65 3.46
C PHE A 116 12.30 5.70 4.02
N LYS A 117 13.12 5.30 5.00
CA LYS A 117 14.14 6.12 5.66
C LYS A 117 15.49 5.43 5.62
N ASP A 118 16.56 6.22 5.79
CA ASP A 118 17.93 5.72 5.95
C ASP A 118 18.39 4.74 4.84
N VAL A 119 18.00 5.03 3.59
CA VAL A 119 18.35 4.18 2.46
C VAL A 119 19.85 4.33 2.15
N THR A 120 20.60 3.26 2.36
CA THR A 120 22.01 3.14 1.97
C THR A 120 22.14 2.15 0.83
N LEU A 121 22.50 2.66 -0.35
CA LEU A 121 22.69 1.86 -1.56
C LEU A 121 23.97 2.30 -2.26
N GLU A 122 25.00 1.46 -2.18
CA GLU A 122 26.30 1.68 -2.83
C GLU A 122 26.70 0.45 -3.64
N GLU A 123 27.50 0.67 -4.72
CA GLU A 123 28.03 -0.44 -5.51
C GLU A 123 29.05 -1.24 -4.70
N GLY A 124 28.81 -2.54 -4.52
CA GLY A 124 29.70 -3.42 -3.76
C GLY A 124 29.41 -3.49 -2.25
N SER A 125 28.29 -2.93 -1.82
CA SER A 125 27.84 -3.01 -0.42
C SER A 125 26.46 -3.64 -0.31
N SER A 126 26.06 -4.05 0.90
CA SER A 126 24.69 -4.48 1.17
C SER A 126 23.72 -3.31 1.06
N LEU A 127 22.49 -3.55 0.55
CA LEU A 127 21.43 -2.57 0.63
C LEU A 127 20.84 -2.58 2.03
N ARG A 128 20.76 -1.40 2.66
CA ARG A 128 20.08 -1.21 3.95
C ARG A 128 19.05 -0.11 3.82
N PHE A 129 17.89 -0.32 4.40
CA PHE A 129 16.87 0.70 4.54
C PHE A 129 15.97 0.40 5.73
N THR A 130 15.32 1.45 6.21
CA THR A 130 14.28 1.38 7.23
C THR A 130 12.94 1.69 6.57
N ALA A 131 11.95 0.81 6.73
CA ALA A 131 10.58 1.05 6.28
C ALA A 131 9.65 1.19 7.49
N VAL A 132 8.94 2.29 7.57
CA VAL A 132 7.86 2.48 8.56
C VAL A 132 6.56 2.13 7.88
N VAL A 133 5.83 1.17 8.44
CA VAL A 133 4.59 0.63 7.88
C VAL A 133 3.45 0.74 8.87
N GLU A 134 2.27 1.06 8.36
CA GLU A 134 1.03 1.01 9.13
C GLU A 134 0.36 -0.35 8.99
N VAL A 135 -0.05 -0.92 10.11
CA VAL A 135 -0.69 -2.24 10.18
C VAL A 135 -2.02 -2.15 10.93
N LYS A 136 -2.92 -3.06 10.63
CA LYS A 136 -4.17 -3.16 11.40
C LYS A 136 -3.86 -3.59 12.83
N PRO A 137 -4.45 -2.94 13.84
CA PRO A 137 -4.28 -3.35 15.23
C PRO A 137 -4.93 -4.70 15.49
N THR A 138 -4.33 -5.49 16.38
CA THR A 138 -4.98 -6.69 16.92
C THR A 138 -5.92 -6.27 18.04
N ILE A 139 -7.22 -6.41 17.79
CA ILE A 139 -8.25 -6.04 18.76
C ILE A 139 -8.54 -7.26 19.66
N THR A 140 -8.26 -7.14 20.93
CA THR A 140 -8.67 -8.12 21.94
C THR A 140 -10.00 -7.66 22.53
N LEU A 141 -11.05 -8.43 22.30
CA LEU A 141 -12.37 -8.13 22.89
C LEU A 141 -12.32 -8.38 24.39
N GLY A 142 -12.80 -7.39 25.16
CA GLY A 142 -13.06 -7.57 26.59
C GLY A 142 -14.29 -8.45 26.83
N GLU A 143 -14.72 -8.55 28.08
CA GLU A 143 -15.97 -9.24 28.42
C GLU A 143 -17.16 -8.45 27.86
N TYR A 144 -17.80 -9.02 26.84
CA TYR A 144 -18.96 -8.43 26.15
C TYR A 144 -20.26 -9.23 26.39
N ARG A 145 -20.18 -10.32 27.20
CA ARG A 145 -21.33 -11.12 27.58
C ARG A 145 -21.64 -10.90 29.05
N GLY A 146 -22.90 -10.99 29.41
CA GLY A 146 -23.34 -10.84 30.80
C GLY A 146 -23.34 -9.37 31.29
N LEU A 147 -23.24 -8.40 30.41
CA LEU A 147 -23.37 -7.00 30.78
C LEU A 147 -24.79 -6.69 31.23
N THR A 148 -24.91 -6.08 32.40
CA THR A 148 -26.21 -5.61 32.91
C THR A 148 -26.49 -4.24 32.30
N LEU A 149 -27.50 -4.17 31.43
CA LEU A 149 -27.94 -2.93 30.84
C LEU A 149 -29.14 -2.37 31.64
N GLN A 150 -29.02 -1.10 32.04
CA GLN A 150 -30.16 -0.36 32.57
C GLN A 150 -30.78 0.45 31.45
N HIS A 151 -31.99 0.12 31.07
CA HIS A 151 -32.78 0.86 30.11
C HIS A 151 -33.74 1.80 30.88
N SER A 152 -33.47 3.10 30.81
CA SER A 152 -34.44 4.11 31.27
C SER A 152 -35.18 4.62 30.03
N PRO A 153 -36.48 4.32 29.90
CA PRO A 153 -37.26 4.88 28.80
C PRO A 153 -37.29 6.40 28.96
N ALA A 154 -36.97 7.12 27.89
CA ALA A 154 -37.11 8.56 27.88
C ALA A 154 -38.60 8.93 28.02
N PRO A 155 -38.99 9.75 29.00
CA PRO A 155 -40.37 10.19 29.11
C PRO A 155 -40.79 10.97 27.85
N VAL A 156 -41.96 10.67 27.35
CA VAL A 156 -42.55 11.47 26.27
C VAL A 156 -43.03 12.77 26.91
N THR A 157 -42.40 13.88 26.49
CA THR A 157 -42.80 15.21 26.92
C THR A 157 -43.63 15.89 25.85
N ASP A 158 -44.47 16.86 26.21
CA ASP A 158 -45.26 17.64 25.26
C ASP A 158 -44.38 18.38 24.28
N GLU A 159 -43.22 18.89 24.71
CA GLU A 159 -42.22 19.48 23.87
C GLU A 159 -41.65 18.50 22.84
N GLY A 160 -41.38 17.25 23.21
CA GLY A 160 -40.94 16.20 22.32
C GLY A 160 -41.97 15.84 21.25
N VAL A 161 -43.26 15.89 21.63
CA VAL A 161 -44.37 15.68 20.67
C VAL A 161 -44.43 16.86 19.67
N GLU A 162 -44.32 18.10 20.13
CA GLU A 162 -44.30 19.29 19.26
C GLU A 162 -43.12 19.27 18.31
N GLN A 163 -41.93 18.92 18.79
CA GLN A 163 -40.75 18.78 17.92
C GLN A 163 -40.95 17.70 16.84
N ALA A 164 -41.53 16.55 17.20
CA ALA A 164 -41.82 15.49 16.25
C ALA A 164 -42.86 15.92 15.19
N VAL A 165 -43.89 16.64 15.61
CA VAL A 165 -44.90 17.21 14.68
C VAL A 165 -44.28 18.26 13.76
N ASN A 166 -43.43 19.15 14.29
CA ASN A 166 -42.76 20.13 13.46
C ASN A 166 -41.81 19.49 12.46
N HIS A 167 -41.06 18.46 12.85
CA HIS A 167 -40.20 17.71 11.93
C HIS A 167 -41.03 17.05 10.81
N LEU A 168 -42.18 16.46 11.11
CA LEU A 168 -43.09 15.93 10.08
C LEU A 168 -43.64 17.02 9.15
N ARG A 169 -43.96 18.20 9.70
CA ARG A 169 -44.40 19.34 8.87
C ARG A 169 -43.29 19.81 7.92
N GLU A 170 -42.04 19.88 8.40
CA GLU A 170 -40.89 20.22 7.55
C GLU A 170 -40.65 19.20 6.45
N GLN A 171 -40.76 17.90 6.76
CA GLN A 171 -40.63 16.83 5.78
C GLN A 171 -41.73 16.86 4.65
N GLN A 172 -42.93 17.33 5.02
CA GLN A 172 -44.07 17.43 4.09
C GLN A 172 -44.23 18.86 3.53
N ALA A 173 -43.28 19.76 3.79
CA ALA A 173 -43.31 21.13 3.31
C ALA A 173 -43.15 21.20 1.78
N GLU A 174 -44.01 21.94 1.11
CA GLU A 174 -43.91 22.26 -0.31
C GLU A 174 -43.28 23.64 -0.49
N PHE A 175 -42.27 23.72 -1.32
CA PHE A 175 -41.67 24.99 -1.68
C PHE A 175 -42.54 25.73 -2.65
N ARG A 176 -42.92 26.99 -2.35
CA ARG A 176 -43.67 27.86 -3.21
C ARG A 176 -42.88 29.13 -3.53
N VAL A 177 -42.89 29.53 -4.76
CA VAL A 177 -42.26 30.78 -5.18
C VAL A 177 -42.97 31.97 -4.51
N VAL A 178 -42.21 32.84 -3.88
CA VAL A 178 -42.71 34.06 -3.22
C VAL A 178 -42.01 35.28 -3.81
N GLU A 179 -42.76 36.37 -4.03
CA GLU A 179 -42.24 37.63 -4.56
C GLU A 179 -41.99 38.61 -3.44
N ARG A 180 -41.08 38.26 -2.51
CA ARG A 180 -40.62 39.11 -1.42
C ARG A 180 -39.14 38.98 -1.22
N ALA A 181 -38.49 39.87 -0.45
CA ALA A 181 -37.12 39.70 -0.04
C ALA A 181 -36.94 38.38 0.75
N ALA A 182 -35.82 37.71 0.51
CA ALA A 182 -35.48 36.46 1.20
C ALA A 182 -35.33 36.68 2.70
N ASP A 183 -35.89 35.79 3.48
CA ASP A 183 -35.84 35.81 4.93
C ASP A 183 -35.18 34.52 5.44
N LEU A 184 -34.84 34.48 6.74
CA LEU A 184 -34.27 33.32 7.39
C LEU A 184 -35.22 32.11 7.26
N GLY A 185 -34.74 30.99 6.66
CA GLY A 185 -35.52 29.80 6.40
C GLY A 185 -36.03 29.66 4.97
N ASP A 186 -35.88 30.68 4.13
CA ASP A 186 -36.23 30.60 2.71
C ASP A 186 -35.15 29.86 1.88
N LEU A 187 -35.56 29.12 0.89
CA LEU A 187 -34.67 28.52 -0.10
C LEU A 187 -34.47 29.52 -1.24
N VAL A 188 -33.21 29.94 -1.46
CA VAL A 188 -32.83 30.87 -2.53
C VAL A 188 -32.07 30.11 -3.61
N ILE A 189 -32.50 30.25 -4.85
CA ILE A 189 -31.78 29.73 -6.03
C ILE A 189 -31.05 30.91 -6.66
N ILE A 190 -29.75 30.83 -6.78
CA ILE A 190 -28.87 31.85 -7.35
C ILE A 190 -28.24 31.27 -8.62
N ASP A 191 -28.34 31.99 -9.74
CA ASP A 191 -27.68 31.68 -11.01
C ASP A 191 -26.25 32.23 -11.05
#